data_663f6568f918afd400b089fd5ca4c6ff
#
_entry.id   663f6568f918afd400b089fd5ca4c6ff
#
_cell.length_a   1.000
_cell.length_b   1.000
_cell.length_c   1.000
_cell.angle_alpha   90.00
_cell.angle_beta   90.00
_cell.angle_gamma   90.00
#
_symmetry.space_group_name_H-M   'P 1'
#
loop_
_entity.id
_entity.type
_entity.pdbx_description
1 polymer ?
#
loop_
_entity_poly.entity_id
_entity_poly.type
_entity_poly.pdbx_seq_one_letter_code
_entity_poly.pdbx_strand_id
1 'polypeptide(L)'
;MIAVVYNHLRTTGNVGFNFSHIMTGLGFAVNNYNYGGDDETVTVRKVTLSGNFTRSITVDFSKNTNEDGFYAYNGTYSGTYVIYNDAQGLEVVPNSSVSPIGDKHLLLLSNATDGTYFGTDVKVHVEYTYQGKKKTATAERPAGFQPRLGVRYTAQLNFVGETFALNFIAENNDFWEDGGDSDISIQ
;
A
#
# COMPACT_ATOMS: atom_id res chain seq x y z
N MET A 1 -12.35 -4.67 -7.12
CA MET A 1 -13.47 -3.71 -7.17
C MET A 1 -14.77 -4.49 -7.02
N ILE A 2 -15.71 -4.02 -6.22
CA ILE A 2 -17.03 -4.64 -6.05
C ILE A 2 -18.09 -3.55 -6.19
N ALA A 3 -19.13 -3.85 -6.94
CA ALA A 3 -20.35 -3.05 -7.00
C ALA A 3 -21.56 -3.92 -6.72
N VAL A 4 -22.48 -3.44 -5.90
CA VAL A 4 -23.71 -4.16 -5.55
C VAL A 4 -24.87 -3.19 -5.64
N VAL A 5 -25.90 -3.60 -6.35
CA VAL A 5 -27.18 -2.89 -6.44
C VAL A 5 -28.29 -3.81 -5.92
N TYR A 6 -29.01 -3.35 -4.91
CA TYR A 6 -30.10 -4.10 -4.29
C TYR A 6 -31.46 -3.60 -4.77
N ASN A 7 -32.38 -4.54 -4.98
CA ASN A 7 -33.82 -4.26 -5.21
C ASN A 7 -34.12 -3.27 -6.35
N HIS A 8 -33.29 -3.28 -7.41
CA HIS A 8 -33.58 -2.47 -8.58
C HIS A 8 -34.80 -2.98 -9.31
N LEU A 9 -35.81 -2.13 -9.46
CA LEU A 9 -37.02 -2.45 -10.22
C LEU A 9 -36.75 -2.22 -11.71
N ARG A 10 -37.05 -3.21 -12.54
CA ARG A 10 -36.85 -3.18 -14.00
C ARG A 10 -37.49 -1.96 -14.70
N THR A 11 -38.48 -1.34 -14.07
CA THR A 11 -39.23 -0.19 -14.64
C THR A 11 -38.63 1.16 -14.29
N THR A 12 -37.57 1.24 -13.49
CA THR A 12 -37.05 2.51 -12.94
C THR A 12 -35.94 3.15 -13.75
N GLY A 13 -35.59 2.63 -14.93
CA GLY A 13 -34.60 3.23 -15.82
C GLY A 13 -33.16 2.74 -15.55
N ASN A 14 -32.18 3.64 -15.60
CA ASN A 14 -30.76 3.30 -15.47
C ASN A 14 -30.41 2.74 -14.08
N VAL A 15 -29.57 1.71 -14.06
CA VAL A 15 -29.02 1.15 -12.82
C VAL A 15 -27.68 1.81 -12.52
N GLY A 16 -27.62 2.56 -11.44
CA GLY A 16 -26.37 3.14 -10.94
C GLY A 16 -25.56 2.10 -10.17
N PHE A 17 -24.31 1.86 -10.57
CA PHE A 17 -23.37 1.00 -9.83
C PHE A 17 -22.31 1.86 -9.13
N ASN A 18 -22.25 1.76 -7.82
CA ASN A 18 -21.16 2.32 -7.05
C ASN A 18 -20.10 1.24 -6.84
N PHE A 19 -18.91 1.45 -7.40
CA PHE A 19 -17.80 0.52 -7.26
C PHE A 19 -16.94 0.87 -6.06
N SER A 20 -16.66 -0.12 -5.20
CA SER A 20 -15.76 0.02 -4.06
C SER A 20 -14.54 -0.87 -4.22
N HIS A 21 -13.36 -0.33 -3.95
CA HIS A 21 -12.14 -1.11 -3.90
C HIS A 21 -12.08 -1.90 -2.60
N ILE A 22 -11.87 -3.21 -2.69
CA ILE A 22 -11.73 -4.12 -1.55
C ILE A 22 -10.28 -4.42 -1.18
N MET A 23 -9.35 -3.85 -1.91
CA MET A 23 -7.92 -4.00 -1.67
C MET A 23 -7.32 -2.65 -1.29
N THR A 24 -6.23 -2.69 -0.55
CA THR A 24 -5.40 -1.52 -0.28
C THR A 24 -4.21 -1.52 -1.21
N GLY A 25 -3.94 -0.38 -1.81
CA GLY A 25 -2.72 -0.15 -2.57
C GLY A 25 -1.57 0.25 -1.65
N LEU A 26 -0.38 -0.31 -1.88
CA LEU A 26 0.84 0.07 -1.16
C LEU A 26 1.96 0.37 -2.14
N GLY A 27 2.32 1.63 -2.24
CA GLY A 27 3.51 2.12 -2.92
C GLY A 27 4.66 2.34 -1.94
N PHE A 28 5.84 2.59 -2.48
CA PHE A 28 7.04 2.87 -1.70
C PHE A 28 7.73 4.12 -2.22
N ALA A 29 8.28 4.91 -1.30
CA ALA A 29 9.09 6.07 -1.63
C ALA A 29 10.21 6.24 -0.61
N VAL A 30 11.23 6.98 -0.98
CA VAL A 30 12.37 7.28 -0.12
C VAL A 30 12.63 8.77 -0.06
N ASN A 31 13.07 9.22 1.10
CA ASN A 31 13.53 10.57 1.34
C ASN A 31 14.81 10.54 2.17
N ASN A 32 15.68 11.51 1.94
CA ASN A 32 16.93 11.65 2.66
C ASN A 32 16.96 13.03 3.35
N TYR A 33 16.78 13.02 4.66
CA TYR A 33 16.76 14.21 5.51
C TYR A 33 18.15 14.57 6.08
N ASN A 34 19.22 13.94 5.58
CA ASN A 34 20.55 14.25 6.05
C ASN A 34 20.94 15.70 5.69
N TYR A 35 21.67 16.33 6.59
CA TYR A 35 22.23 17.66 6.38
C TYR A 35 23.70 17.49 5.99
N GLY A 36 24.03 17.79 4.75
CA GLY A 36 25.43 17.74 4.34
C GLY A 36 25.64 17.63 2.83
N GLY A 37 26.87 17.39 2.44
CA GLY A 37 27.29 17.27 1.06
C GLY A 37 27.03 15.88 0.46
N ASP A 38 27.69 15.59 -0.64
CA ASP A 38 27.52 14.35 -1.42
C ASP A 38 27.80 13.06 -0.62
N ASP A 39 28.62 13.15 0.44
CA ASP A 39 28.93 12.04 1.35
C ASP A 39 27.70 11.52 2.14
N GLU A 40 26.64 12.32 2.21
CA GLU A 40 25.39 11.98 2.89
C GLU A 40 24.34 11.35 1.94
N THR A 41 24.73 11.09 0.70
CA THR A 41 23.87 10.40 -0.28
C THR A 41 23.60 8.96 0.17
N VAL A 42 22.33 8.57 0.10
CA VAL A 42 21.89 7.21 0.30
C VAL A 42 21.64 6.55 -1.06
N THR A 43 22.19 5.37 -1.29
CA THR A 43 21.88 4.58 -2.50
C THR A 43 21.09 3.35 -2.08
N VAL A 44 19.78 3.35 -2.30
CA VAL A 44 18.89 2.22 -2.01
C VAL A 44 19.04 1.16 -3.09
N ARG A 45 19.40 -0.07 -2.72
CA ARG A 45 19.63 -1.17 -3.67
C ARG A 45 18.53 -2.20 -3.68
N LYS A 46 17.92 -2.46 -2.51
CA LYS A 46 16.84 -3.43 -2.40
C LYS A 46 15.88 -3.05 -1.31
N VAL A 47 14.60 -3.19 -1.59
CA VAL A 47 13.51 -3.04 -0.62
C VAL A 47 12.65 -4.28 -0.66
N THR A 48 12.40 -4.86 0.50
CA THR A 48 11.62 -6.08 0.66
C THR A 48 10.60 -5.89 1.76
N LEU A 49 9.36 -6.30 1.51
CA LEU A 49 8.29 -6.36 2.49
C LEU A 49 8.08 -7.81 2.91
N SER A 50 8.12 -8.10 4.20
CA SER A 50 7.88 -9.45 4.74
C SER A 50 6.90 -9.43 5.89
N GLY A 51 6.21 -10.54 6.14
CA GLY A 51 5.28 -10.69 7.26
C GLY A 51 4.14 -11.64 6.95
N ASN A 52 3.10 -11.61 7.78
CA ASN A 52 1.87 -12.35 7.55
C ASN A 52 0.81 -11.45 6.92
N PHE A 53 0.21 -11.95 5.85
CA PHE A 53 -0.77 -11.23 5.04
C PHE A 53 -2.06 -12.03 4.95
N THR A 54 -3.20 -11.34 4.80
CA THR A 54 -4.50 -11.98 4.58
C THR A 54 -4.47 -12.80 3.30
N ARG A 55 -4.92 -14.06 3.39
CA ARG A 55 -4.88 -15.01 2.26
C ARG A 55 -6.01 -14.76 1.27
N SER A 56 -7.22 -14.59 1.77
CA SER A 56 -8.40 -14.41 0.93
C SER A 56 -9.50 -13.65 1.64
N ILE A 57 -10.44 -13.16 0.87
CA ILE A 57 -11.65 -12.52 1.34
C ILE A 57 -12.86 -13.19 0.68
N THR A 58 -13.90 -13.45 1.46
CA THR A 58 -15.20 -13.86 0.96
C THR A 58 -16.15 -12.68 1.05
N VAL A 59 -16.94 -12.46 0.03
CA VAL A 59 -17.95 -11.40 -0.01
C VAL A 59 -19.33 -12.04 -0.03
N ASP A 60 -20.16 -11.69 0.93
CA ASP A 60 -21.54 -12.16 1.04
C ASP A 60 -22.49 -11.15 0.40
N PHE A 61 -22.82 -11.37 -0.87
CA PHE A 61 -23.74 -10.50 -1.62
C PHE A 61 -25.20 -10.55 -1.17
N SER A 62 -25.54 -11.41 -0.20
CA SER A 62 -26.86 -11.37 0.44
C SER A 62 -27.00 -10.25 1.46
N LYS A 63 -25.88 -9.62 1.83
CA LYS A 63 -25.77 -8.53 2.81
C LYS A 63 -25.51 -7.20 2.13
N ASN A 64 -25.86 -6.12 2.81
CA ASN A 64 -25.44 -4.78 2.38
C ASN A 64 -23.96 -4.54 2.70
N THR A 65 -23.31 -3.68 1.95
CA THR A 65 -21.87 -3.38 2.08
C THR A 65 -21.44 -2.88 3.47
N ASN A 66 -22.36 -2.31 4.23
CA ASN A 66 -22.14 -1.79 5.58
C ASN A 66 -22.58 -2.77 6.69
N GLU A 67 -23.09 -3.95 6.34
CA GLU A 67 -23.52 -4.95 7.32
C GLU A 67 -22.34 -5.82 7.78
N ASP A 68 -22.37 -6.17 9.07
CA ASP A 68 -21.41 -7.11 9.64
C ASP A 68 -21.40 -8.42 8.87
N GLY A 69 -20.21 -8.88 8.50
CA GLY A 69 -20.00 -10.10 7.74
C GLY A 69 -20.26 -9.98 6.24
N PHE A 70 -20.46 -8.78 5.68
CA PHE A 70 -20.41 -8.59 4.23
C PHE A 70 -19.04 -9.02 3.69
N TYR A 71 -17.96 -8.70 4.42
CA TYR A 71 -16.62 -9.20 4.16
C TYR A 71 -16.18 -10.18 5.25
N ALA A 72 -15.73 -11.37 4.85
CA ALA A 72 -15.09 -12.32 5.73
C ALA A 72 -13.64 -12.55 5.28
N TYR A 73 -12.69 -12.28 6.16
CA TYR A 73 -11.27 -12.47 5.92
C TYR A 73 -10.85 -13.86 6.36
N ASN A 74 -10.19 -14.61 5.46
CA ASN A 74 -9.91 -16.01 5.68
C ASN A 74 -8.42 -16.29 5.68
N GLY A 75 -7.93 -16.61 6.87
CA GLY A 75 -6.57 -17.09 7.09
C GLY A 75 -5.49 -16.08 6.71
N THR A 76 -4.28 -16.43 7.08
CA THR A 76 -3.07 -15.68 6.76
C THR A 76 -2.07 -16.57 6.04
N TYR A 77 -1.11 -15.98 5.37
CA TYR A 77 0.08 -16.64 4.86
C TYR A 77 1.31 -15.79 5.15
N SER A 78 2.42 -16.44 5.45
CA SER A 78 3.70 -15.76 5.55
C SER A 78 4.27 -15.55 4.15
N GLY A 79 4.67 -14.33 3.85
CA GLY A 79 5.13 -13.95 2.53
C GLY A 79 6.25 -12.92 2.56
N THR A 80 6.95 -12.84 1.43
CA THR A 80 7.99 -11.84 1.18
C THR A 80 7.83 -11.30 -0.22
N TYR A 81 7.72 -9.99 -0.34
CA TYR A 81 7.62 -9.29 -1.62
C TYR A 81 8.88 -8.48 -1.87
N VAL A 82 9.53 -8.68 -3.00
CA VAL A 82 10.61 -7.83 -3.47
C VAL A 82 9.98 -6.63 -4.17
N ILE A 83 10.11 -5.47 -3.55
CA ILE A 83 9.55 -4.21 -4.04
C ILE A 83 10.49 -3.57 -5.06
N TYR A 84 11.77 -3.58 -4.73
CA TYR A 84 12.84 -3.01 -5.53
C TYR A 84 14.09 -3.87 -5.39
N ASN A 85 14.79 -4.08 -6.49
CA ASN A 85 16.06 -4.80 -6.50
C ASN A 85 16.85 -4.36 -7.74
N ASP A 86 17.82 -3.48 -7.54
CA ASP A 86 18.68 -2.94 -8.59
C ASP A 86 20.12 -2.86 -8.08
N ALA A 87 21.04 -3.46 -8.84
CA ALA A 87 22.47 -3.48 -8.51
C ALA A 87 23.10 -2.07 -8.57
N GLN A 88 22.61 -1.20 -9.44
CA GLN A 88 23.04 0.21 -9.51
C GLN A 88 22.49 0.99 -8.32
N GLY A 89 21.24 0.71 -7.95
CA GLY A 89 20.52 1.35 -6.87
C GLY A 89 19.91 2.70 -7.26
N LEU A 90 19.02 3.17 -6.39
CA LEU A 90 18.39 4.47 -6.46
C LEU A 90 19.18 5.44 -5.57
N GLU A 91 19.83 6.43 -6.18
CA GLU A 91 20.52 7.49 -5.45
C GLU A 91 19.53 8.53 -4.93
N VAL A 92 19.64 8.85 -3.66
CA VAL A 92 18.82 9.84 -2.96
C VAL A 92 19.73 10.83 -2.27
N VAL A 93 19.92 11.97 -2.89
CA VAL A 93 20.76 13.04 -2.34
C VAL A 93 20.05 13.72 -1.17
N PRO A 94 20.82 14.30 -0.22
CA PRO A 94 20.24 15.03 0.90
C PRO A 94 19.29 16.15 0.47
N ASN A 95 18.18 16.30 1.21
CA ASN A 95 17.18 17.35 0.99
C ASN A 95 16.57 17.37 -0.43
N SER A 96 16.66 16.27 -1.16
CA SER A 96 15.97 16.12 -2.44
C SER A 96 14.45 15.94 -2.23
N SER A 97 13.71 16.07 -3.31
CA SER A 97 12.30 15.66 -3.31
C SER A 97 12.17 14.16 -3.03
N VAL A 98 11.03 13.78 -2.44
CA VAL A 98 10.70 12.36 -2.23
C VAL A 98 10.77 11.60 -3.56
N SER A 99 11.53 10.52 -3.59
CA SER A 99 11.72 9.70 -4.79
C SER A 99 10.90 8.41 -4.68
N PRO A 100 10.06 8.08 -5.67
CA PRO A 100 9.35 6.80 -5.69
C PRO A 100 10.34 5.64 -5.82
N ILE A 101 10.04 4.53 -5.16
CA ILE A 101 10.78 3.27 -5.26
C ILE A 101 9.98 2.32 -6.13
N GLY A 102 10.47 2.10 -7.35
CA GLY A 102 9.75 1.32 -8.35
C GLY A 102 8.51 2.03 -8.90
N ASP A 103 7.87 1.39 -9.86
CA ASP A 103 6.69 1.89 -10.58
C ASP A 103 5.40 1.13 -10.26
N LYS A 104 5.48 0.17 -9.34
CA LYS A 104 4.39 -0.75 -9.02
C LYS A 104 3.91 -0.60 -7.59
N HIS A 105 2.61 -0.82 -7.42
CA HIS A 105 1.99 -0.91 -6.11
C HIS A 105 1.63 -2.36 -5.83
N LEU A 106 1.84 -2.78 -4.58
CA LEU A 106 1.25 -4.00 -4.07
C LEU A 106 -0.24 -3.77 -3.83
N LEU A 107 -1.05 -4.74 -4.22
CA LEU A 107 -2.45 -4.80 -3.83
C LEU A 107 -2.60 -5.83 -2.71
N LEU A 108 -2.96 -5.36 -1.54
CA LEU A 108 -3.07 -6.17 -0.34
C LEU A 108 -4.53 -6.25 0.11
N LEU A 109 -4.95 -7.45 0.53
CA LEU A 109 -6.25 -7.61 1.18
C LEU A 109 -6.16 -7.05 2.60
N SER A 110 -6.98 -6.07 2.88
CA SER A 110 -7.05 -5.42 4.18
C SER A 110 -8.15 -6.04 5.03
N ASN A 111 -7.88 -6.33 6.28
CA ASN A 111 -8.93 -6.59 7.24
C ASN A 111 -9.42 -5.26 7.81
N ALA A 112 -10.61 -4.83 7.40
CA ALA A 112 -11.19 -3.56 7.84
C ALA A 112 -11.59 -3.55 9.33
N THR A 113 -11.78 -4.73 9.93
CA THR A 113 -12.32 -4.86 11.30
C THR A 113 -11.23 -4.73 12.36
N ASP A 114 -10.02 -5.21 12.10
CA ASP A 114 -8.93 -5.22 13.08
C ASP A 114 -7.58 -4.68 12.55
N GLY A 115 -7.55 -4.27 11.29
CA GLY A 115 -6.34 -3.74 10.66
C GLY A 115 -5.20 -4.76 10.51
N THR A 116 -5.48 -6.06 10.64
CA THR A 116 -4.48 -7.10 10.83
C THR A 116 -3.81 -7.61 9.57
N TYR A 117 -4.16 -7.15 8.37
CA TYR A 117 -3.40 -7.58 7.19
C TYR A 117 -1.96 -7.02 7.19
N PHE A 118 -1.74 -5.92 7.87
CA PHE A 118 -0.44 -5.45 8.30
C PHE A 118 -0.25 -5.89 9.75
N GLY A 119 -0.06 -7.17 9.96
CA GLY A 119 0.25 -7.71 11.27
C GLY A 119 1.41 -6.96 11.92
N THR A 120 1.55 -7.07 13.22
CA THR A 120 2.66 -6.47 13.96
C THR A 120 4.03 -7.04 13.52
N ASP A 121 4.01 -8.13 12.79
CA ASP A 121 5.18 -8.81 12.23
C ASP A 121 5.56 -8.33 10.81
N VAL A 122 4.77 -7.43 10.19
CA VAL A 122 5.12 -6.88 8.88
C VAL A 122 6.28 -5.91 9.00
N LYS A 123 7.33 -6.18 8.21
CA LYS A 123 8.60 -5.46 8.24
C LYS A 123 9.03 -5.06 6.84
N VAL A 124 9.62 -3.88 6.76
CA VAL A 124 10.32 -3.40 5.56
C VAL A 124 11.82 -3.56 5.79
N HIS A 125 12.47 -4.36 4.94
CA HIS A 125 13.92 -4.56 4.94
C HIS A 125 14.52 -3.77 3.79
N VAL A 126 15.59 -3.05 4.06
CA VAL A 126 16.29 -2.21 3.08
C VAL A 126 17.77 -2.54 3.05
N GLU A 127 18.28 -2.83 1.86
CA GLU A 127 19.73 -2.89 1.58
C GLU A 127 20.12 -1.58 0.88
N TYR A 128 21.11 -0.88 1.40
CA TYR A 128 21.51 0.43 0.89
C TYR A 128 23.02 0.67 1.10
N THR A 129 23.54 1.70 0.44
CA THR A 129 24.89 2.20 0.66
C THR A 129 24.79 3.60 1.27
N TYR A 130 25.57 3.86 2.31
CA TYR A 130 25.70 5.16 2.95
C TYR A 130 27.17 5.41 3.29
N GLN A 131 27.71 6.58 2.91
CA GLN A 131 29.14 6.89 3.04
C GLN A 131 30.05 5.77 2.50
N GLY A 132 29.73 5.26 1.31
CA GLY A 132 30.47 4.19 0.64
C GLY A 132 30.37 2.79 1.29
N LYS A 133 29.64 2.64 2.40
CA LYS A 133 29.49 1.37 3.14
C LYS A 133 28.13 0.73 2.86
N LYS A 134 28.14 -0.56 2.54
CA LYS A 134 26.90 -1.35 2.43
C LYS A 134 26.30 -1.55 3.82
N LYS A 135 25.00 -1.32 3.92
CA LYS A 135 24.22 -1.43 5.15
C LYS A 135 22.90 -2.15 4.88
N THR A 136 22.35 -2.70 5.95
CA THR A 136 21.00 -3.25 5.98
C THR A 136 20.26 -2.67 7.19
N ALA A 137 19.01 -2.35 7.01
CA ALA A 137 18.16 -1.94 8.12
C ALA A 137 16.75 -2.51 7.94
N THR A 138 16.03 -2.61 9.05
CA THR A 138 14.67 -3.13 9.09
C THR A 138 13.82 -2.17 9.90
N ALA A 139 12.67 -1.80 9.36
CA ALA A 139 11.65 -1.04 10.06
C ALA A 139 10.37 -1.86 10.21
N GLU A 140 9.76 -1.75 11.36
CA GLU A 140 8.45 -2.34 11.64
C GLU A 140 7.34 -1.33 11.32
N ARG A 141 6.14 -1.83 11.18
CA ARG A 141 4.96 -1.00 11.06
C ARG A 141 4.86 -0.01 12.23
N PRO A 142 4.62 1.29 11.98
CA PRO A 142 4.38 2.24 13.06
C PRO A 142 3.20 1.80 13.94
N ALA A 143 3.35 1.97 15.25
CA ALA A 143 2.28 1.69 16.20
C ALA A 143 1.02 2.51 15.84
N GLY A 144 -0.15 1.87 15.88
CA GLY A 144 -1.43 2.53 15.58
C GLY A 144 -1.76 2.71 14.10
N PHE A 145 -0.85 2.39 13.18
CA PHE A 145 -1.19 2.41 11.76
C PHE A 145 -2.22 1.32 11.43
N GLN A 146 -3.36 1.74 10.95
CA GLN A 146 -4.45 0.86 10.51
C GLN A 146 -4.85 1.24 9.08
N PRO A 147 -4.42 0.46 8.10
CA PRO A 147 -4.79 0.71 6.73
C PRO A 147 -6.28 0.43 6.49
N ARG A 148 -6.89 1.21 5.62
CA ARG A 148 -8.31 1.12 5.28
C ARG A 148 -8.50 0.50 3.90
N LEU A 149 -9.62 -0.19 3.72
CA LEU A 149 -10.07 -0.69 2.42
C LEU A 149 -10.20 0.46 1.43
N GLY A 150 -9.83 0.21 0.19
CA GLY A 150 -9.96 1.17 -0.89
C GLY A 150 -8.99 2.35 -0.82
N VAL A 151 -8.12 2.40 0.17
CA VAL A 151 -7.16 3.48 0.31
C VAL A 151 -5.80 3.04 -0.22
N ARG A 152 -5.15 3.94 -0.92
CA ARG A 152 -3.76 3.79 -1.34
C ARG A 152 -2.86 4.48 -0.33
N TYR A 153 -1.78 3.82 0.01
CA TYR A 153 -0.75 4.34 0.91
C TYR A 153 0.60 4.31 0.23
N THR A 154 1.45 5.27 0.60
CA THR A 154 2.87 5.24 0.30
C THR A 154 3.64 4.98 1.59
N ALA A 155 4.38 3.87 1.62
CA ALA A 155 5.37 3.59 2.65
C ALA A 155 6.63 4.41 2.37
N GLN A 156 6.84 5.47 3.14
CA GLN A 156 7.95 6.39 2.96
C GLN A 156 9.10 6.03 3.90
N LEU A 157 10.25 5.77 3.31
CA LEU A 157 11.51 5.50 4.00
C LEU A 157 12.23 6.83 4.19
N ASN A 158 12.26 7.35 5.41
CA ASN A 158 12.88 8.64 5.73
C ASN A 158 14.24 8.42 6.38
N PHE A 159 15.32 8.58 5.63
CA PHE A 159 16.67 8.43 6.13
C PHE A 159 17.11 9.65 6.94
N VAL A 160 17.69 9.38 8.11
CA VAL A 160 18.37 10.35 8.97
C VAL A 160 19.66 9.70 9.44
N GLY A 161 20.80 10.20 9.01
CA GLY A 161 22.07 9.52 9.19
C GLY A 161 22.06 8.16 8.48
N GLU A 162 22.53 7.16 9.18
CA GLU A 162 22.58 5.76 8.68
C GLU A 162 21.33 4.92 8.96
N THR A 163 20.28 5.52 9.51
CA THR A 163 19.04 4.84 9.86
C THR A 163 17.86 5.43 9.08
N PHE A 164 16.74 4.74 9.06
CA PHE A 164 15.51 5.29 8.49
C PHE A 164 14.31 5.06 9.41
N ALA A 165 13.36 5.98 9.35
CA ALA A 165 12.03 5.83 9.90
C ALA A 165 11.04 5.47 8.78
N LEU A 166 10.06 4.62 9.09
CA LEU A 166 9.01 4.23 8.17
C LEU A 166 7.72 4.96 8.52
N ASN A 167 7.19 5.71 7.56
CA ASN A 167 5.90 6.36 7.67
C ASN A 167 4.97 5.87 6.56
N PHE A 168 3.66 5.76 6.86
CA PHE A 168 2.63 5.48 5.87
C PHE A 168 1.80 6.72 5.63
N ILE A 169 1.82 7.20 4.40
CA ILE A 169 1.08 8.38 3.97
C ILE A 169 -0.11 7.89 3.15
N ALA A 170 -1.33 8.21 3.59
CA ALA A 170 -2.52 7.97 2.77
C ALA A 170 -2.47 8.93 1.58
N GLU A 171 -2.53 8.39 0.39
CA GLU A 171 -2.71 9.18 -0.81
C GLU A 171 -4.18 9.59 -0.92
N ASN A 172 -4.44 10.83 -1.31
CA ASN A 172 -5.80 11.30 -1.55
C ASN A 172 -6.48 10.40 -2.60
N ASN A 173 -7.79 10.18 -2.46
CA ASN A 173 -8.59 9.20 -3.21
C ASN A 173 -8.60 9.38 -4.75
N ASP A 174 -7.96 10.40 -5.27
CA ASP A 174 -7.95 10.75 -6.69
C ASP A 174 -7.18 9.76 -7.59
N PHE A 175 -6.54 8.73 -7.00
CA PHE A 175 -5.74 7.75 -7.75
C PHE A 175 -6.46 6.46 -8.16
N TRP A 176 -7.56 6.18 -7.56
CA TRP A 176 -8.52 5.30 -8.18
C TRP A 176 -9.42 6.21 -9.03
N GLU A 177 -8.93 6.65 -10.19
CA GLU A 177 -9.78 7.36 -11.15
C GLU A 177 -11.08 6.55 -11.24
N ASP A 178 -12.16 7.16 -10.83
CA ASP A 178 -13.48 6.69 -11.22
C ASP A 178 -13.40 6.51 -12.73
N GLY A 179 -13.55 5.28 -13.18
CA GLY A 179 -13.42 4.94 -14.60
C GLY A 179 -14.53 5.58 -15.44
N GLY A 180 -14.80 6.88 -15.19
CA GLY A 180 -15.84 7.67 -15.80
C GLY A 180 -17.22 6.98 -15.69
N ASP A 181 -18.26 7.72 -15.46
CA ASP A 181 -19.64 7.24 -15.60
C ASP A 181 -19.83 6.65 -17.01
N SER A 182 -19.62 5.36 -17.13
CA SER A 182 -20.02 4.65 -18.34
C SER A 182 -21.46 4.19 -18.14
N ASP A 183 -22.40 4.94 -18.68
CA ASP A 183 -23.79 4.52 -18.84
C ASP A 183 -23.83 3.26 -19.69
N ILE A 184 -23.98 2.10 -19.04
CA ILE A 184 -24.26 0.86 -19.76
C ILE A 184 -25.77 0.83 -20.03
N SER A 185 -26.16 1.19 -21.24
CA SER A 185 -27.52 0.99 -21.72
C SER A 185 -27.73 -0.49 -22.03
N ILE A 186 -28.49 -1.19 -21.20
CA ILE A 186 -28.97 -2.54 -21.51
C ILE A 186 -30.24 -2.36 -22.37
N GLN A 187 -30.15 -2.74 -23.64
CA GLN A 187 -31.31 -2.84 -24.56
C GLN A 187 -32.06 -4.15 -24.29
#